data_5f893ed6e45dabba3c5ec052791821c4
#
_entry.id   5f893ed6e45dabba3c5ec052791821c4
#
_cell.length_a   1.000
_cell.length_b   1.000
_cell.length_c   1.000
_cell.angle_alpha   90.00
_cell.angle_beta   90.00
_cell.angle_gamma   90.00
#
_symmetry.space_group_name_H-M   'P 1'
#
loop_
_entity.id
_entity.type
_entity.pdbx_description
1 polymer ?
#
loop_
_entity_poly.entity_id
_entity_poly.type
_entity_poly.pdbx_seq_one_letter_code
_entity_poly.pdbx_strand_id
1 'polypeptide(L)' 'MKGTVKWYDRVKGYGFLQTDDAKDIFIHRSGLEVPNTELEAGQAVEFEVEQREKGPVAVKVKRVD' A
#
# COMPACT_ATOMS: atom_id res chain seq x y z
N MET A 1 7.24 7.85 -2.53
CA MET A 1 7.58 7.25 -1.23
C MET A 1 7.70 5.74 -1.39
N LYS A 2 8.66 5.16 -0.74
CA LYS A 2 8.90 3.72 -0.81
C LYS A 2 8.65 3.05 0.53
N GLY A 3 8.27 1.79 0.48
CA GLY A 3 8.06 1.00 1.68
C GLY A 3 7.86 -0.46 1.33
N THR A 4 7.34 -1.21 2.29
CA THR A 4 7.07 -2.64 2.08
C THR A 4 5.65 -2.94 2.49
N VAL A 5 5.10 -3.99 1.90
CA VAL A 5 3.77 -4.47 2.27
C VAL A 5 3.88 -5.18 3.61
N LYS A 6 3.11 -4.74 4.59
CA LYS A 6 3.03 -5.41 5.88
C LYS A 6 2.13 -6.63 5.78
N TRP A 7 0.95 -6.44 5.22
CA TRP A 7 0.03 -7.50 4.81
C TRP A 7 -1.02 -6.92 3.87
N TYR A 8 -1.61 -7.78 3.08
CA TYR A 8 -2.66 -7.36 2.16
C TYR A 8 -3.63 -8.52 1.94
N ASP A 9 -4.93 -8.24 2.12
CA ASP A 9 -5.99 -9.22 1.87
C ASP A 9 -6.63 -8.90 0.53
N ARG A 10 -6.28 -9.68 -0.48
CA ARG A 10 -6.78 -9.44 -1.84
C ARG A 10 -8.26 -9.79 -2.01
N VAL A 11 -8.81 -10.60 -1.12
CA VAL A 11 -10.24 -10.91 -1.14
C VAL A 11 -11.04 -9.71 -0.70
N LYS A 12 -10.64 -9.10 0.41
CA LYS A 12 -11.27 -7.89 0.93
C LYS A 12 -10.80 -6.63 0.23
N GLY A 13 -9.62 -6.67 -0.39
CA GLY A 13 -9.08 -5.56 -1.16
C GLY A 13 -8.46 -4.46 -0.32
N TYR A 14 -7.86 -4.79 0.85
CA TYR A 14 -7.16 -3.80 1.66
C TYR A 14 -6.03 -4.42 2.47
N GLY A 15 -5.19 -3.57 3.00
CA GLY A 15 -4.07 -4.00 3.82
C GLY A 15 -3.31 -2.80 4.36
N PHE A 16 -2.07 -3.04 4.76
CA PHE A 16 -1.19 -1.99 5.25
C PHE A 16 0.19 -2.08 4.62
N LEU A 17 0.73 -0.91 4.33
CA LEU A 17 2.12 -0.75 3.92
C LEU A 17 2.90 -0.18 5.10
N GLN A 18 4.17 -0.49 5.17
CA GLN A 18 5.06 0.06 6.18
C GLN A 18 6.10 0.93 5.50
N THR A 19 6.23 2.17 5.98
CA THR A 19 7.23 3.10 5.46
C THR A 19 8.59 2.83 6.08
N ASP A 20 9.63 3.46 5.54
CA ASP A 20 11.00 3.30 6.05
C ASP A 20 11.15 3.73 7.51
N ASP A 21 10.32 4.64 7.99
CA ASP A 21 10.31 5.08 9.38
C ASP A 21 9.29 4.31 10.23
N ALA A 22 8.92 3.11 9.78
CA ALA A 22 8.09 2.15 10.51
C ALA A 22 6.65 2.63 10.79
N LYS A 23 6.12 3.49 9.94
CA LYS A 23 4.73 3.93 10.04
C LYS A 23 3.84 3.05 9.16
N ASP A 24 2.66 2.73 9.67
CA ASP A 24 1.68 1.95 8.92
C ASP A 24 0.80 2.88 8.10
N ILE A 25 0.67 2.57 6.81
CA ILE A 25 -0.17 3.35 5.88
C ILE A 25 -1.22 2.40 5.30
N PHE A 26 -2.48 2.77 5.43
CA PHE A 26 -3.57 1.96 4.88
C PHE A 26 -3.53 1.97 3.35
N ILE A 27 -3.79 0.81 2.75
CA ILE A 27 -3.95 0.68 1.30
C ILE A 27 -5.24 -0.06 0.99
N HIS A 28 -5.97 0.46 0.01
CA HIS A 28 -7.15 -0.19 -0.56
C HIS A 28 -6.84 -0.49 -2.03
N ARG A 29 -7.46 -1.54 -2.58
CA ARG A 29 -7.22 -1.91 -3.98
C ARG A 29 -7.45 -0.77 -4.97
N SER A 30 -8.31 0.18 -4.64
CA SER A 30 -8.52 1.37 -5.47
C SER A 30 -7.30 2.28 -5.53
N GLY A 31 -6.36 2.12 -4.61
CA GLY A 31 -5.11 2.87 -4.60
C GLY A 31 -3.99 2.22 -5.39
N LEU A 32 -4.21 1.06 -5.97
CA LEU A 32 -3.22 0.39 -6.81
C LEU A 32 -3.15 1.08 -8.18
N GLU A 33 -1.94 1.40 -8.61
CA GLU A 33 -1.75 2.02 -9.92
C GLU A 33 -2.10 1.04 -11.05
N VAL A 34 -1.73 -0.22 -10.86
CA VAL A 34 -2.04 -1.28 -11.81
C VAL A 34 -3.14 -2.15 -11.20
N PRO A 35 -4.33 -2.23 -11.82
CA PRO A 35 -5.41 -3.09 -11.32
C PRO A 35 -4.96 -4.54 -11.22
N ASN A 36 -5.47 -5.24 -10.23
CA ASN A 36 -5.18 -6.67 -10.00
C ASN A 36 -3.73 -6.97 -9.65
N THR A 37 -2.96 -5.96 -9.22
CA THR A 37 -1.61 -6.19 -8.71
C THR A 37 -1.70 -7.00 -7.43
N GLU A 38 -0.98 -8.11 -7.37
CA GLU A 38 -0.90 -8.90 -6.14
C GLU A 38 0.20 -8.34 -5.25
N LEU A 39 -0.15 -8.07 -4.01
CA LEU A 39 0.79 -7.61 -3.00
C LEU A 39 1.00 -8.71 -1.99
N GLU A 40 2.25 -9.03 -1.73
CA GLU A 40 2.61 -10.03 -0.73
C GLU A 40 3.37 -9.37 0.41
N ALA A 41 3.24 -9.92 1.61
CA ALA A 41 3.97 -9.42 2.77
C ALA A 41 5.47 -9.38 2.47
N GLY A 42 6.09 -8.25 2.74
CA GLY A 42 7.51 -8.05 2.47
C GLY A 42 7.83 -7.51 1.07
N GLN A 43 6.83 -7.42 0.20
CA GLN A 43 7.04 -6.90 -1.16
C GLN A 43 7.37 -5.40 -1.10
N ALA A 44 8.45 -5.01 -1.78
CA ALA A 44 8.80 -3.60 -1.90
C ALA A 44 7.83 -2.89 -2.84
N VAL A 45 7.37 -1.71 -2.44
CA VAL A 45 6.41 -0.92 -3.22
C VAL A 45 6.80 0.54 -3.21
N GLU A 46 6.33 1.26 -4.23
CA GLU A 46 6.43 2.70 -4.30
C GLU A 46 5.02 3.26 -4.34
N PHE A 47 4.77 4.35 -3.62
CA PHE A 47 3.42 4.89 -3.48
C PHE A 47 3.46 6.35 -3.07
N GLU A 48 2.30 7.00 -3.14
CA GLU A 48 2.11 8.33 -2.58
C GLU A 48 1.13 8.23 -1.43
N VAL A 49 1.16 9.21 -0.53
CA VAL A 49 0.27 9.26 0.63
C VAL A 49 -0.72 10.39 0.45
N GLU A 50 -2.00 10.08 0.62
CA GLU A 50 -3.07 11.05 0.57
C GLU A 50 -3.75 11.10 1.94
N GLN A 51 -3.95 12.30 2.47
CA GLN A 51 -4.64 12.47 3.74
C GLN A 51 -6.13 12.40 3.54
N ARG A 52 -6.80 11.55 4.29
CA ARG A 52 -8.24 11.38 4.27
C ARG A 52 -8.79 11.45 5.67
N GLU A 53 -10.13 11.47 5.82
CA GLU A 53 -10.76 11.59 7.12
C GLU A 53 -10.26 10.58 8.15
N LYS A 54 -10.01 9.36 7.71
CA LYS A 54 -9.56 8.27 8.59
C LYS A 54 -8.05 8.23 8.79
N GLY A 55 -7.32 9.12 8.13
CA GLY A 55 -5.87 9.17 8.23
C GLY A 55 -5.19 9.02 6.88
N PRO A 56 -3.88 8.75 6.87
CA PRO A 56 -3.13 8.61 5.63
C PRO A 56 -3.50 7.33 4.89
N VAL A 57 -3.62 7.43 3.57
CA VAL A 57 -3.95 6.31 2.69
C VAL A 57 -2.93 6.30 1.55
N ALA A 58 -2.42 5.12 1.23
CA ALA A 58 -1.50 4.95 0.10
C ALA A 58 -2.28 4.97 -1.21
N VAL A 59 -1.78 5.73 -2.18
CA VAL A 59 -2.36 5.81 -3.51
C VAL A 59 -1.25 5.66 -4.55
N LYS A 60 -1.61 5.33 -5.78
CA LYS A 60 -0.66 5.11 -6.87
C LYS A 60 0.40 4.07 -6.49
N VAL A 61 -0.05 3.02 -5.82
CA VAL A 61 0.85 1.96 -5.33
C VAL A 61 1.25 1.06 -6.48
N LYS A 62 2.56 0.82 -6.58
CA LYS A 62 3.11 -0.10 -7.57
C LYS A 62 4.25 -0.90 -6.96
N ARG A 63 4.44 -2.11 -7.47
CA ARG A 63 5.54 -2.96 -7.02
C ARG A 63 6.86 -2.41 -7.55
N VAL A 64 7.88 -2.52 -6.72
CA VAL A 64 9.25 -2.19 -7.10
C VAL A 64 10.03 -3.50 -7.13
N ASP A 65 10.47 -3.88 -8.28
CA ASP A 65 11.23 -5.12 -8.46
C ASP A 65 12.72 -4.84 -8.52
#